data_bd3b62c7a5484620955368e7ba1529c9
#
_entry.id   bd3b62c7a5484620955368e7ba1529c9
#
_cell.length_a   1.000
_cell.length_b   1.000
_cell.length_c   1.000
_cell.angle_alpha   90.00
_cell.angle_beta   90.00
_cell.angle_gamma   90.00
#
_symmetry.space_group_name_H-M   'P 1'
#
loop_
_entity.id
_entity.type
_entity.pdbx_description
1 polymer ?
#
loop_
_entity_poly.entity_id
_entity_poly.type
_entity_poly.pdbx_seq_one_letter_code
_entity_poly.pdbx_strand_id
1 'polypeptide(L)'
;MRNRFIAISVFLFMTLAAAAQEYTWTAIPVVGERTGCTTPSKDNVRESIGYLKGGKYYAPNGTVHGRRSAAAKAARAVLAAQPAMARVKDVIAYSPEAMDKDYPESGLSNMYVDIIMRKVQELSGKKVHMGVTNFGGIRVDMPKGDVLLDDMLSMFPFKNSLVYVEHKGSVIRGWLEDM
;
A
#
# COMPACT_ATOMS: atom_id res chain seq x y z
N MET A 1 -35.74 52.13 -8.87
CA MET A 1 -34.58 51.38 -9.35
C MET A 1 -33.61 50.98 -8.24
N ARG A 2 -33.43 51.79 -7.19
CA ARG A 2 -32.48 51.56 -6.10
C ARG A 2 -32.71 50.25 -5.27
N ASN A 3 -33.98 49.87 -5.07
CA ASN A 3 -34.32 48.68 -4.26
C ASN A 3 -34.14 47.32 -5.01
N ARG A 4 -34.09 47.36 -6.34
CA ARG A 4 -33.83 46.12 -7.13
C ARG A 4 -32.38 45.72 -7.12
N PHE A 5 -31.43 46.64 -7.06
CA PHE A 5 -30.01 46.36 -6.97
C PHE A 5 -29.60 45.79 -5.60
N ILE A 6 -30.26 46.28 -4.52
CA ILE A 6 -30.02 45.75 -3.17
C ILE A 6 -30.49 44.28 -3.06
N ALA A 7 -31.64 43.94 -3.63
CA ALA A 7 -32.17 42.58 -3.63
C ALA A 7 -31.27 41.61 -4.41
N ILE A 8 -30.71 42.03 -5.57
CA ILE A 8 -29.79 41.21 -6.37
C ILE A 8 -28.47 41.03 -5.64
N SER A 9 -27.92 42.05 -4.98
CA SER A 9 -26.69 41.93 -4.20
C SER A 9 -26.82 40.99 -2.99
N VAL A 10 -27.95 41.04 -2.29
CA VAL A 10 -28.23 40.13 -1.15
C VAL A 10 -28.40 38.69 -1.64
N PHE A 11 -29.05 38.49 -2.80
CA PHE A 11 -29.21 37.16 -3.37
C PHE A 11 -27.89 36.58 -3.86
N LEU A 12 -27.01 37.40 -4.43
CA LEU A 12 -25.67 36.98 -4.85
C LEU A 12 -24.76 36.65 -3.66
N PHE A 13 -24.88 37.36 -2.54
CA PHE A 13 -24.15 37.05 -1.31
C PHE A 13 -24.66 35.77 -0.62
N MET A 14 -25.97 35.48 -0.66
CA MET A 14 -26.53 34.24 -0.13
C MET A 14 -26.09 33.00 -0.93
N THR A 15 -25.92 33.13 -2.25
CA THR A 15 -25.45 31.99 -3.08
C THR A 15 -23.97 31.70 -2.91
N LEU A 16 -23.17 32.69 -2.54
CA LEU A 16 -21.75 32.50 -2.22
C LEU A 16 -21.51 31.86 -0.84
N ALA A 17 -22.42 32.09 0.11
CA ALA A 17 -22.31 31.45 1.45
C ALA A 17 -22.72 29.97 1.46
N ALA A 18 -23.47 29.50 0.45
CA ALA A 18 -23.92 28.10 0.35
C ALA A 18 -22.90 27.16 -0.26
N ALA A 19 -21.71 27.64 -0.72
CA ALA A 19 -20.71 26.84 -1.42
C ALA A 19 -19.54 26.37 -0.55
N ALA A 20 -19.53 26.72 0.74
CA ALA A 20 -18.52 26.21 1.67
C ALA A 20 -18.93 24.82 2.16
N GLN A 21 -18.65 23.81 1.34
CA GLN A 21 -18.76 22.42 1.79
C GLN A 21 -17.55 22.13 2.67
N GLU A 22 -17.77 21.86 3.93
CA GLU A 22 -16.74 21.44 4.85
C GLU A 22 -16.33 20.01 4.53
N TYR A 23 -15.08 19.83 4.07
CA TYR A 23 -14.53 18.52 3.82
C TYR A 23 -13.77 18.05 5.06
N THR A 24 -14.22 16.99 5.66
CA THR A 24 -13.51 16.32 6.74
C THR A 24 -12.79 15.09 6.21
N TRP A 25 -11.53 14.92 6.60
CA TRP A 25 -10.77 13.72 6.30
C TRP A 25 -11.19 12.61 7.27
N THR A 26 -11.75 11.53 6.73
CA THR A 26 -12.04 10.32 7.50
C THR A 26 -10.96 9.30 7.19
N ALA A 27 -10.26 8.81 8.21
CA ALA A 27 -9.35 7.69 8.06
C ALA A 27 -10.15 6.45 7.64
N ILE A 28 -9.91 5.96 6.44
CA ILE A 28 -10.53 4.73 5.94
C ILE A 28 -9.49 3.63 6.07
N PRO A 29 -9.75 2.55 6.84
CA PRO A 29 -8.85 1.42 6.93
C PRO A 29 -8.60 0.83 5.54
N VAL A 30 -7.33 0.67 5.16
CA VAL A 30 -6.95 -0.02 3.92
C VAL A 30 -6.75 -1.49 4.28
N VAL A 31 -7.86 -2.22 4.36
CA VAL A 31 -7.88 -3.64 4.73
C VAL A 31 -8.54 -4.45 3.62
N GLY A 32 -8.14 -5.71 3.48
CA GLY A 32 -8.66 -6.64 2.47
C GLY A 32 -10.18 -6.79 2.52
N GLU A 33 -10.77 -6.78 3.72
CA GLU A 33 -12.21 -6.86 3.94
C GLU A 33 -13.00 -5.77 3.21
N ARG A 34 -12.45 -4.55 3.13
CA ARG A 34 -13.10 -3.43 2.43
C ARG A 34 -13.18 -3.64 0.93
N THR A 35 -12.23 -4.36 0.36
CA THR A 35 -12.19 -4.68 -1.07
C THR A 35 -12.86 -6.01 -1.40
N GLY A 36 -13.25 -6.79 -0.39
CA GLY A 36 -13.75 -8.15 -0.54
C GLY A 36 -12.65 -9.17 -0.86
N CYS A 37 -11.38 -8.76 -0.80
CA CYS A 37 -10.24 -9.62 -1.08
C CYS A 37 -9.67 -10.14 0.24
N THR A 38 -9.86 -11.42 0.52
CA THR A 38 -9.49 -12.06 1.79
C THR A 38 -8.20 -12.87 1.71
N THR A 39 -7.75 -13.22 0.50
CA THR A 39 -6.54 -14.01 0.30
C THR A 39 -5.78 -13.54 -0.93
N PRO A 40 -4.44 -13.50 -0.89
CA PRO A 40 -3.64 -13.25 -2.08
C PRO A 40 -3.82 -14.40 -3.09
N SER A 41 -4.09 -14.05 -4.34
CA SER A 41 -4.26 -15.01 -5.43
C SER A 41 -3.99 -14.34 -6.76
N LYS A 42 -3.44 -15.10 -7.72
CA LYS A 42 -3.23 -14.63 -9.09
C LYS A 42 -4.54 -14.24 -9.79
N ASP A 43 -5.64 -14.86 -9.42
CA ASP A 43 -6.91 -14.80 -10.12
C ASP A 43 -7.98 -13.96 -9.40
N ASN A 44 -7.62 -13.26 -8.33
CA ASN A 44 -8.56 -12.51 -7.51
C ASN A 44 -8.93 -11.10 -8.05
N VAL A 45 -8.53 -10.76 -9.27
CA VAL A 45 -8.82 -9.44 -9.87
C VAL A 45 -10.30 -9.11 -9.85
N ARG A 46 -11.16 -10.10 -10.13
CA ARG A 46 -12.60 -9.90 -10.12
C ARG A 46 -13.14 -9.60 -8.74
N GLU A 47 -12.60 -10.24 -7.71
CA GLU A 47 -12.99 -10.04 -6.31
C GLU A 47 -12.47 -8.71 -5.77
N SER A 48 -11.23 -8.36 -6.12
CA SER A 48 -10.56 -7.17 -5.61
C SER A 48 -10.97 -5.88 -6.33
N ILE A 49 -11.11 -5.97 -7.67
CA ILE A 49 -11.30 -4.79 -8.53
C ILE A 49 -12.69 -4.77 -9.17
N GLY A 50 -13.39 -5.92 -9.21
CA GLY A 50 -14.63 -6.08 -9.91
C GLY A 50 -14.45 -6.30 -11.40
N TYR A 51 -15.49 -6.02 -12.19
CA TYR A 51 -15.48 -6.28 -13.63
C TYR A 51 -16.35 -5.30 -14.42
N LEU A 52 -16.14 -5.29 -15.72
CA LEU A 52 -16.92 -4.53 -16.69
C LEU A 52 -17.85 -5.47 -17.48
N LYS A 53 -19.13 -5.12 -17.57
CA LYS A 53 -20.10 -5.82 -18.42
C LYS A 53 -21.05 -4.81 -19.08
N GLY A 54 -21.21 -4.86 -20.40
CA GLY A 54 -22.05 -3.92 -21.14
C GLY A 54 -21.66 -2.44 -20.90
N GLY A 55 -20.39 -2.18 -20.61
CA GLY A 55 -19.85 -0.85 -20.29
C GLY A 55 -20.15 -0.35 -18.88
N LYS A 56 -20.96 -1.03 -18.09
CA LYS A 56 -21.17 -0.77 -16.66
C LYS A 56 -20.05 -1.42 -15.86
N TYR A 57 -19.71 -0.79 -14.73
CA TYR A 57 -18.76 -1.33 -13.77
C TYR A 57 -19.50 -1.96 -12.58
N TYR A 58 -19.17 -3.19 -12.29
CA TYR A 58 -19.67 -3.98 -11.17
C TYR A 58 -18.56 -4.05 -10.12
N ALA A 59 -18.71 -3.27 -9.05
CA ALA A 59 -17.74 -3.21 -7.97
C ALA A 59 -17.81 -4.46 -7.06
N PRO A 60 -16.72 -4.81 -6.35
CA PRO A 60 -16.69 -5.99 -5.46
C PRO A 60 -17.78 -5.96 -4.38
N ASN A 61 -18.13 -4.77 -3.90
CA ASN A 61 -19.18 -4.57 -2.89
C ASN A 61 -20.62 -4.67 -3.44
N GLY A 62 -20.79 -5.13 -4.69
CA GLY A 62 -22.09 -5.27 -5.34
C GLY A 62 -22.65 -3.99 -5.97
N THR A 63 -21.99 -2.84 -5.80
CA THR A 63 -22.46 -1.59 -6.40
C THR A 63 -22.28 -1.61 -7.92
N VAL A 64 -23.30 -1.18 -8.66
CA VAL A 64 -23.25 -1.08 -10.11
C VAL A 64 -23.17 0.37 -10.55
N HIS A 65 -22.11 0.72 -11.26
CA HIS A 65 -21.86 2.05 -11.77
C HIS A 65 -22.17 2.14 -13.27
N GLY A 66 -22.86 3.22 -13.68
CA GLY A 66 -23.21 3.47 -15.06
C GLY A 66 -21.98 3.70 -15.95
N ARG A 67 -22.13 3.47 -17.26
CA ARG A 67 -21.04 3.56 -18.27
C ARG A 67 -20.25 4.87 -18.25
N ARG A 68 -20.93 6.01 -17.95
CA ARG A 68 -20.32 7.36 -17.97
C ARG A 68 -19.82 7.81 -16.59
N SER A 69 -20.03 7.03 -15.54
CA SER A 69 -19.57 7.37 -14.19
C SER A 69 -18.03 7.45 -14.11
N ALA A 70 -17.52 8.25 -13.18
CA ALA A 70 -16.10 8.34 -12.90
C ALA A 70 -15.53 6.96 -12.48
N ALA A 71 -16.27 6.21 -11.65
CA ALA A 71 -15.91 4.86 -11.23
C ALA A 71 -15.75 3.90 -12.41
N ALA A 72 -16.68 3.91 -13.38
CA ALA A 72 -16.55 3.06 -14.57
C ALA A 72 -15.41 3.48 -15.50
N LYS A 73 -15.05 4.77 -15.55
CA LYS A 73 -13.88 5.25 -16.29
C LYS A 73 -12.58 4.79 -15.62
N ALA A 74 -12.46 4.95 -14.31
CA ALA A 74 -11.31 4.48 -13.55
C ALA A 74 -11.15 2.96 -13.64
N ALA A 75 -12.23 2.20 -13.42
CA ALA A 75 -12.21 0.74 -13.53
C ALA A 75 -11.74 0.26 -14.90
N ARG A 76 -12.14 0.93 -16.01
CA ARG A 76 -11.63 0.60 -17.35
C ARG A 76 -10.12 0.74 -17.45
N ALA A 77 -9.56 1.83 -16.94
CA ALA A 77 -8.12 2.06 -16.96
C ALA A 77 -7.36 1.02 -16.13
N VAL A 78 -7.84 0.75 -14.90
CA VAL A 78 -7.23 -0.23 -13.99
C VAL A 78 -7.31 -1.64 -14.57
N LEU A 79 -8.48 -2.07 -15.07
CA LEU A 79 -8.63 -3.41 -15.65
C LEU A 79 -7.84 -3.58 -16.95
N ALA A 80 -7.72 -2.52 -17.74
CA ALA A 80 -6.89 -2.55 -18.95
C ALA A 80 -5.38 -2.65 -18.64
N ALA A 81 -4.94 -2.17 -17.49
CA ALA A 81 -3.55 -2.26 -17.05
C ALA A 81 -3.16 -3.65 -16.50
N GLN A 82 -4.14 -4.48 -16.11
CA GLN A 82 -3.85 -5.79 -15.47
C GLN A 82 -2.92 -6.71 -16.26
N PRO A 83 -3.01 -6.83 -17.61
CA PRO A 83 -2.08 -7.66 -18.35
C PRO A 83 -0.62 -7.19 -18.26
N ALA A 84 -0.38 -5.87 -18.19
CA ALA A 84 0.96 -5.31 -18.03
C ALA A 84 1.54 -5.58 -16.63
N MET A 85 0.66 -5.79 -15.66
CA MET A 85 1.00 -6.11 -14.27
C MET A 85 1.01 -7.62 -13.97
N ALA A 86 0.92 -8.48 -14.99
CA ALA A 86 0.82 -9.92 -14.77
C ALA A 86 1.97 -10.49 -13.91
N ARG A 87 3.20 -9.98 -14.10
CA ARG A 87 4.39 -10.43 -13.35
C ARG A 87 4.31 -10.17 -11.85
N VAL A 88 3.65 -9.10 -11.42
CA VAL A 88 3.55 -8.82 -9.96
C VAL A 88 2.66 -9.83 -9.24
N LYS A 89 1.87 -10.60 -9.98
CA LYS A 89 1.01 -11.69 -9.48
C LYS A 89 1.71 -13.04 -9.45
N ASP A 90 2.98 -13.10 -9.84
CA ASP A 90 3.73 -14.36 -9.76
C ASP A 90 3.94 -14.74 -8.29
N VAL A 91 3.65 -16.01 -7.98
CA VAL A 91 3.96 -16.60 -6.68
C VAL A 91 5.47 -16.77 -6.60
N ILE A 92 6.10 -16.12 -5.64
CA ILE A 92 7.55 -16.16 -5.45
C ILE A 92 7.98 -16.93 -4.20
N ALA A 93 7.07 -17.13 -3.26
CA ALA A 93 7.31 -17.85 -2.03
C ALA A 93 5.99 -18.40 -1.46
N TYR A 94 6.09 -19.17 -0.39
CA TYR A 94 4.97 -19.64 0.41
C TYR A 94 5.27 -19.38 1.88
N SER A 95 4.33 -18.75 2.60
CA SER A 95 4.42 -18.58 4.04
C SER A 95 3.40 -19.49 4.75
N PRO A 96 3.84 -20.37 5.65
CA PRO A 96 2.94 -21.28 6.36
C PRO A 96 2.02 -20.53 7.35
N GLU A 97 2.40 -19.33 7.74
CA GLU A 97 1.67 -18.47 8.66
C GLU A 97 1.75 -17.00 8.23
N ALA A 98 0.80 -16.20 8.68
CA ALA A 98 0.91 -14.75 8.57
C ALA A 98 1.99 -14.24 9.54
N MET A 99 2.77 -13.24 9.10
CA MET A 99 3.75 -12.60 9.97
C MET A 99 3.46 -11.10 10.05
N ASP A 100 3.09 -10.67 11.22
CA ASP A 100 2.78 -9.27 11.48
C ASP A 100 4.06 -8.47 11.76
N LYS A 101 4.00 -7.20 11.41
CA LYS A 101 5.00 -6.22 11.81
C LYS A 101 4.64 -5.69 13.19
N ASP A 102 5.41 -6.03 14.22
CA ASP A 102 5.15 -5.59 15.60
C ASP A 102 6.44 -5.12 16.28
N TYR A 103 6.29 -4.22 17.27
CA TYR A 103 7.37 -3.67 18.08
C TYR A 103 7.53 -4.45 19.40
N PRO A 104 8.75 -4.55 19.94
CA PRO A 104 10.05 -4.02 19.44
C PRO A 104 10.65 -4.86 18.31
N GLU A 105 10.21 -6.10 18.16
CA GLU A 105 10.63 -7.06 17.14
C GLU A 105 9.49 -7.99 16.75
N SER A 106 9.58 -8.59 15.58
CA SER A 106 8.62 -9.57 15.08
C SER A 106 9.32 -10.61 14.22
N GLY A 107 8.65 -11.74 13.99
CA GLY A 107 9.14 -12.75 13.05
C GLY A 107 9.45 -12.18 11.66
N LEU A 108 8.60 -11.25 11.18
CA LEU A 108 8.78 -10.59 9.90
C LEU A 108 10.01 -9.68 9.87
N SER A 109 10.21 -8.84 10.89
CA SER A 109 11.36 -7.93 10.95
C SER A 109 12.68 -8.69 11.08
N ASN A 110 12.70 -9.76 11.88
CA ASN A 110 13.87 -10.61 12.07
C ASN A 110 14.23 -11.35 10.76
N MET A 111 13.26 -11.97 10.12
CA MET A 111 13.43 -12.62 8.82
C MET A 111 13.99 -11.63 7.77
N TYR A 112 13.47 -10.41 7.73
CA TYR A 112 13.93 -9.39 6.78
C TYR A 112 15.39 -9.01 6.99
N VAL A 113 15.81 -8.79 8.24
CA VAL A 113 17.20 -8.48 8.58
C VAL A 113 18.12 -9.66 8.23
N ASP A 114 17.71 -10.88 8.52
CA ASP A 114 18.47 -12.09 8.19
C ASP A 114 18.69 -12.25 6.69
N ILE A 115 17.68 -11.98 5.88
CA ILE A 115 17.79 -12.00 4.41
C ILE A 115 18.79 -10.95 3.93
N ILE A 116 18.73 -9.72 4.45
CA ILE A 116 19.67 -8.64 4.12
C ILE A 116 21.09 -9.04 4.50
N MET A 117 21.31 -9.51 5.73
CA MET A 117 22.63 -9.91 6.22
C MET A 117 23.24 -11.01 5.34
N ARG A 118 22.48 -12.06 5.05
CA ARG A 118 22.91 -13.16 4.16
C ARG A 118 23.28 -12.65 2.78
N LYS A 119 22.44 -11.78 2.20
CA LYS A 119 22.68 -11.26 0.85
C LYS A 119 23.88 -10.33 0.78
N VAL A 120 24.09 -9.49 1.78
CA VAL A 120 25.27 -8.63 1.87
C VAL A 120 26.53 -9.47 2.07
N GLN A 121 26.48 -10.51 2.90
CA GLN A 121 27.61 -11.43 3.08
C GLN A 121 27.96 -12.16 1.77
N GLU A 122 26.96 -12.66 1.05
CA GLU A 122 27.13 -13.31 -0.25
C GLU A 122 27.81 -12.38 -1.27
N LEU A 123 27.30 -11.15 -1.39
CA LEU A 123 27.79 -10.19 -2.40
C LEU A 123 29.14 -9.58 -2.05
N SER A 124 29.42 -9.35 -0.77
CA SER A 124 30.68 -8.73 -0.31
C SER A 124 31.82 -9.73 -0.09
N GLY A 125 31.51 -11.01 0.09
CA GLY A 125 32.46 -12.04 0.53
C GLY A 125 32.94 -11.84 1.98
N LYS A 126 32.37 -10.89 2.73
CA LYS A 126 32.75 -10.54 4.09
C LYS A 126 31.70 -11.03 5.09
N LYS A 127 32.16 -11.40 6.29
CA LYS A 127 31.26 -11.78 7.38
C LYS A 127 30.48 -10.57 7.86
N VAL A 128 29.15 -10.67 7.90
CA VAL A 128 28.24 -9.68 8.47
C VAL A 128 27.88 -10.11 9.88
N HIS A 129 28.11 -9.24 10.87
CA HIS A 129 27.87 -9.55 12.28
C HIS A 129 26.55 -8.97 12.79
N MET A 130 26.08 -7.90 12.18
CA MET A 130 24.86 -7.21 12.57
C MET A 130 24.22 -6.56 11.34
N GLY A 131 22.91 -6.59 11.27
CA GLY A 131 22.11 -5.85 10.30
C GLY A 131 21.25 -4.79 11.01
N VAL A 132 21.13 -3.63 10.40
CA VAL A 132 20.27 -2.54 10.90
C VAL A 132 19.40 -2.04 9.76
N THR A 133 18.11 -1.90 10.02
CA THR A 133 17.17 -1.30 9.11
C THR A 133 16.14 -0.47 9.86
N ASN A 134 15.47 0.45 9.18
CA ASN A 134 14.40 1.18 9.78
C ASN A 134 13.10 0.34 9.78
N PHE A 135 12.49 0.20 10.92
CA PHE A 135 11.24 -0.57 11.07
C PHE A 135 10.10 -0.04 10.18
N GLY A 136 10.01 1.28 10.01
CA GLY A 136 9.05 1.93 9.10
C GLY A 136 9.23 1.59 7.63
N GLY A 137 10.33 0.94 7.24
CA GLY A 137 10.57 0.43 5.89
C GLY A 137 9.67 -0.76 5.51
N ILE A 138 9.20 -1.52 6.50
CA ILE A 138 8.22 -2.58 6.32
C ILE A 138 6.83 -1.95 6.31
N ARG A 139 6.10 -1.98 5.19
CA ARG A 139 4.85 -1.21 4.99
C ARG A 139 3.59 -2.04 5.20
N VAL A 140 3.63 -3.34 4.94
CA VAL A 140 2.53 -4.28 5.12
C VAL A 140 3.04 -5.58 5.71
N ASP A 141 2.15 -6.36 6.29
CA ASP A 141 2.44 -7.65 6.90
C ASP A 141 2.62 -8.74 5.83
N MET A 142 3.26 -9.86 6.19
CA MET A 142 3.40 -11.03 5.32
C MET A 142 2.11 -11.85 5.35
N PRO A 143 1.48 -12.12 4.19
CA PRO A 143 0.31 -12.97 4.15
C PRO A 143 0.65 -14.44 4.44
N LYS A 144 -0.33 -15.18 4.97
CA LYS A 144 -0.28 -16.64 5.00
C LYS A 144 -0.62 -17.20 3.62
N GLY A 145 0.08 -18.25 3.20
CA GLY A 145 -0.18 -18.92 1.92
C GLY A 145 0.82 -18.50 0.84
N ASP A 146 0.35 -18.43 -0.39
CA ASP A 146 1.14 -17.96 -1.53
C ASP A 146 1.52 -16.49 -1.35
N VAL A 147 2.81 -16.20 -1.44
CA VAL A 147 3.36 -14.84 -1.40
C VAL A 147 3.64 -14.40 -2.83
N LEU A 148 3.00 -13.34 -3.25
CA LEU A 148 3.14 -12.77 -4.58
C LEU A 148 4.29 -11.77 -4.63
N LEU A 149 4.82 -11.53 -5.82
CA LEU A 149 5.77 -10.42 -6.02
C LEU A 149 5.15 -9.07 -5.61
N ASP A 150 3.82 -8.91 -5.79
CA ASP A 150 3.07 -7.72 -5.37
C ASP A 150 3.12 -7.50 -3.84
N ASP A 151 3.01 -8.58 -3.06
CA ASP A 151 3.14 -8.51 -1.60
C ASP A 151 4.51 -7.96 -1.21
N MET A 152 5.58 -8.43 -1.84
CA MET A 152 6.93 -7.96 -1.57
C MET A 152 7.15 -6.52 -2.01
N LEU A 153 6.62 -6.12 -3.18
CA LEU A 153 6.71 -4.73 -3.65
C LEU A 153 5.89 -3.77 -2.78
N SER A 154 4.78 -4.24 -2.24
CA SER A 154 3.95 -3.48 -1.30
C SER A 154 4.61 -3.38 0.08
N MET A 155 5.27 -4.45 0.52
CA MET A 155 5.98 -4.51 1.80
C MET A 155 7.23 -3.64 1.79
N PHE A 156 7.99 -3.63 0.70
CA PHE A 156 9.25 -2.91 0.54
C PHE A 156 9.24 -2.01 -0.69
N PRO A 157 8.42 -0.94 -0.72
CA PRO A 157 8.22 -0.13 -1.93
C PRO A 157 9.39 0.80 -2.27
N PHE A 158 10.43 0.84 -1.45
CA PHE A 158 11.55 1.77 -1.60
C PHE A 158 12.75 1.10 -2.27
N LYS A 159 13.38 1.80 -3.20
CA LYS A 159 14.69 1.42 -3.76
C LYS A 159 15.78 1.90 -2.80
N ASN A 160 16.14 1.06 -1.86
CA ASN A 160 17.21 1.33 -0.91
C ASN A 160 18.53 0.71 -1.37
N SER A 161 19.64 1.34 -1.00
CA SER A 161 20.97 0.75 -1.13
C SER A 161 21.34 0.01 0.14
N LEU A 162 21.91 -1.19 0.01
CA LEU A 162 22.53 -1.89 1.12
C LEU A 162 23.97 -1.42 1.26
N VAL A 163 24.38 -1.06 2.45
CA VAL A 163 25.71 -0.54 2.74
C VAL A 163 26.38 -1.49 3.74
N TYR A 164 27.58 -1.95 3.40
CA TYR A 164 28.46 -2.67 4.32
C TYR A 164 29.43 -1.66 4.95
N VAL A 165 29.48 -1.64 6.27
CA VAL A 165 30.38 -0.76 7.02
C VAL A 165 31.17 -1.56 8.04
N GLU A 166 32.39 -1.11 8.34
CA GLU A 166 33.23 -1.71 9.36
C GLU A 166 33.41 -0.73 10.51
N HIS A 167 33.07 -1.16 11.70
CA HIS A 167 33.22 -0.36 12.93
C HIS A 167 33.88 -1.14 14.04
N LYS A 168 34.54 -0.43 14.96
CA LYS A 168 35.04 -1.00 16.19
C LYS A 168 33.86 -1.42 17.08
N GLY A 169 34.02 -2.54 17.80
CA GLY A 169 32.98 -3.03 18.70
C GLY A 169 32.54 -2.01 19.78
N SER A 170 33.45 -1.11 20.20
CA SER A 170 33.12 -0.03 21.12
C SER A 170 32.10 0.97 20.54
N VAL A 171 32.16 1.25 19.23
CA VAL A 171 31.21 2.13 18.55
C VAL A 171 29.84 1.45 18.47
N ILE A 172 29.83 0.15 18.10
CA ILE A 172 28.59 -0.64 18.03
C ILE A 172 27.92 -0.73 19.40
N ARG A 173 28.72 -0.92 20.46
CA ARG A 173 28.19 -0.93 21.83
C ARG A 173 27.52 0.39 22.18
N GLY A 174 28.15 1.54 21.88
CA GLY A 174 27.55 2.85 22.10
C GLY A 174 26.20 3.01 21.39
N TRP A 175 26.08 2.57 20.15
CA TRP A 175 24.80 2.61 19.44
C TRP A 175 23.70 1.76 20.12
N LEU A 176 24.06 0.59 20.65
CA LEU A 176 23.10 -0.28 21.34
C LEU A 176 22.71 0.25 22.72
N GLU A 177 23.58 1.02 23.37
CA GLU A 177 23.30 1.67 24.67
C GLU A 177 22.42 2.93 24.49
N ASP A 178 22.44 3.56 23.30
CA ASP A 178 21.67 4.76 22.96
C ASP A 178 20.28 4.45 22.37
N MET A 179 19.95 3.18 22.06
CA MET A 179 18.66 2.74 21.51
C MET A 179 17.63 2.41 22.59
#